data_af1c463db5318691e040144b70494b34
#
_entry.id   af1c463db5318691e040144b70494b34
#
_cell.length_a   1.000
_cell.length_b   1.000
_cell.length_c   1.000
_cell.angle_alpha   90.00
_cell.angle_beta   90.00
_cell.angle_gamma   90.00
#
_symmetry.space_group_name_H-M   'P 1'
#
loop_
_entity.id
_entity.type
_entity.pdbx_description
1 polymer ?
#
loop_
_entity_poly.entity_id
_entity_poly.type
_entity_poly.pdbx_seq_one_letter_code
_entity_poly.pdbx_strand_id
1 'polypeptide(L)'
;DDMFVENGALMVLPDSHKGPVFNHHTDDGIYVAVINDSGFSDESAVPLEVSAGGITIHHGRMVHGSRPNFSGQSRRLLLIELRATDAWPLVGISDWDKFNARILRGQICYAPRLEKVPVRIPYPEPPTSGSIFEGQQYATNKRLATSSVDREPTSIAARCGSAQESSVKE
;
A
#
# COMPACT_ATOMS: atom_id res chain seq x y z
N ASP A 1 17.60 -3.87 1.23
CA ASP A 1 18.34 -2.66 1.60
C ASP A 1 18.04 -2.32 3.06
N ASP A 2 18.88 -1.49 3.69
CA ASP A 2 18.58 -0.91 4.99
C ASP A 2 17.31 -0.04 4.92
N MET A 3 16.58 0.01 6.03
CA MET A 3 15.39 0.83 6.17
C MET A 3 15.51 1.65 7.46
N PHE A 4 15.82 2.93 7.30
CA PHE A 4 16.00 3.90 8.39
C PHE A 4 15.18 5.17 8.10
N VAL A 5 15.06 6.04 9.09
CA VAL A 5 14.29 7.30 8.96
C VAL A 5 14.76 8.11 7.77
N GLU A 6 16.07 8.20 7.54
CA GLU A 6 16.70 9.02 6.51
C GLU A 6 16.33 8.60 5.09
N ASN A 7 16.06 7.29 4.87
CA ASN A 7 15.65 6.77 3.57
C ASN A 7 14.16 6.43 3.49
N GLY A 8 13.35 7.01 4.39
CA GLY A 8 11.90 6.91 4.36
C GLY A 8 11.37 5.60 4.94
N ALA A 9 11.82 5.22 6.14
CA ALA A 9 11.36 4.03 6.83
C ALA A 9 9.84 3.91 6.88
N LEU A 10 9.38 2.66 6.96
CA LEU A 10 7.98 2.38 7.26
C LEU A 10 7.63 2.93 8.64
N MET A 11 6.61 3.75 8.72
CA MET A 11 6.03 4.26 9.96
C MET A 11 4.80 3.45 10.30
N VAL A 12 4.59 3.17 11.57
CA VAL A 12 3.36 2.54 12.08
C VAL A 12 2.76 3.34 13.20
N LEU A 13 1.44 3.34 13.31
CA LEU A 13 0.74 3.91 14.44
C LEU A 13 0.47 2.79 15.47
N PRO A 14 1.18 2.79 16.61
CA PRO A 14 1.02 1.74 17.63
C PRO A 14 -0.44 1.55 18.03
N ASP A 15 -0.83 0.29 18.28
CA ASP A 15 -2.18 -0.13 18.68
C ASP A 15 -3.33 0.17 17.71
N SER A 16 -3.09 0.85 16.59
CA SER A 16 -4.13 1.21 15.62
C SER A 16 -4.91 0.02 15.05
N HIS A 17 -4.33 -1.19 15.05
CA HIS A 17 -5.00 -2.41 14.62
C HIS A 17 -6.20 -2.79 15.51
N LYS A 18 -6.28 -2.27 16.74
CA LYS A 18 -7.40 -2.45 17.67
C LYS A 18 -8.53 -1.44 17.46
N GLY A 19 -8.24 -0.38 16.74
CA GLY A 19 -9.15 0.72 16.48
C GLY A 19 -10.11 0.49 15.30
N PRO A 20 -10.76 1.53 14.81
CA PRO A 20 -11.66 1.46 13.66
C PRO A 20 -10.88 1.17 12.36
N VAL A 21 -11.60 0.74 11.33
CA VAL A 21 -11.11 0.75 9.96
C VAL A 21 -11.41 2.12 9.37
N PHE A 22 -10.36 2.85 9.03
CA PHE A 22 -10.49 4.19 8.45
C PHE A 22 -11.06 4.16 7.03
N ASN A 23 -11.63 5.27 6.59
CA ASN A 23 -12.15 5.41 5.24
C ASN A 23 -10.99 5.42 4.20
N HIS A 24 -11.13 4.62 3.16
CA HIS A 24 -10.18 4.52 2.05
C HIS A 24 -10.82 4.92 0.71
N HIS A 25 -11.87 5.74 0.77
CA HIS A 25 -12.59 6.20 -0.41
C HIS A 25 -12.52 7.72 -0.50
N THR A 26 -12.54 8.23 -1.72
CA THR A 26 -12.69 9.65 -1.99
C THR A 26 -14.10 10.13 -1.61
N ASP A 27 -14.35 11.43 -1.65
CA ASP A 27 -15.65 12.01 -1.31
C ASP A 27 -16.75 11.57 -2.31
N ASP A 28 -16.39 11.32 -3.56
CA ASP A 28 -17.26 10.72 -4.58
C ASP A 28 -17.35 9.19 -4.50
N GLY A 29 -16.71 8.59 -3.52
CA GLY A 29 -16.88 7.20 -3.13
C GLY A 29 -15.96 6.20 -3.81
N ILE A 30 -14.94 6.63 -4.56
CA ILE A 30 -13.97 5.75 -5.22
C ILE A 30 -12.95 5.23 -4.20
N TYR A 31 -12.67 3.93 -4.21
CA TYR A 31 -11.65 3.30 -3.37
C TYR A 31 -10.24 3.67 -3.85
N VAL A 32 -9.39 4.18 -2.98
CA VAL A 32 -8.05 4.69 -3.34
C VAL A 32 -6.90 4.03 -2.56
N ALA A 33 -7.18 2.99 -1.78
CA ALA A 33 -6.19 2.19 -1.04
C ALA A 33 -5.27 3.03 -0.12
N VAL A 34 -5.74 4.18 0.33
CA VAL A 34 -5.06 5.04 1.30
C VAL A 34 -6.11 5.63 2.25
N ILE A 35 -5.73 5.89 3.49
CA ILE A 35 -6.62 6.54 4.44
C ILE A 35 -6.97 7.93 3.93
N ASN A 36 -8.26 8.14 3.63
CA ASN A 36 -8.82 9.41 3.17
C ASN A 36 -9.82 9.94 4.21
N ASP A 37 -9.33 10.12 5.44
CA ASP A 37 -10.10 10.59 6.58
C ASP A 37 -9.50 11.89 7.11
N SER A 38 -10.25 12.96 7.11
CA SER A 38 -9.80 14.29 7.54
C SER A 38 -9.48 14.35 9.04
N GLY A 39 -10.09 13.50 9.84
CA GLY A 39 -9.84 13.37 11.28
C GLY A 39 -8.63 12.54 11.65
N PHE A 40 -8.00 11.86 10.70
CA PHE A 40 -6.84 11.04 10.96
C PHE A 40 -5.60 11.88 11.30
N SER A 41 -4.82 11.45 12.33
CA SER A 41 -3.51 12.00 12.68
C SER A 41 -2.45 10.89 12.74
N ASP A 42 -1.27 11.17 12.24
CA ASP A 42 -0.10 10.28 12.28
C ASP A 42 1.01 10.79 13.20
N GLU A 43 0.71 11.77 14.07
CA GLU A 43 1.69 12.39 14.98
C GLU A 43 2.36 11.40 15.94
N SER A 44 1.64 10.34 16.33
CA SER A 44 2.16 9.28 17.21
C SER A 44 2.78 8.11 16.45
N ALA A 45 2.96 8.23 15.13
CA ALA A 45 3.56 7.17 14.35
C ALA A 45 5.06 7.01 14.69
N VAL A 46 5.51 5.76 14.77
CA VAL A 46 6.90 5.40 15.07
C VAL A 46 7.55 4.70 13.88
N PRO A 47 8.85 4.92 13.63
CA PRO A 47 9.55 4.23 12.55
C PRO A 47 9.83 2.77 12.90
N LEU A 48 9.72 1.90 11.90
CA LEU A 48 10.22 0.52 11.97
C LEU A 48 11.56 0.47 11.24
N GLU A 49 12.63 0.75 11.97
CA GLU A 49 13.97 0.73 11.42
C GLU A 49 14.55 -0.70 11.46
N VAL A 50 15.18 -1.11 10.37
CA VAL A 50 15.76 -2.44 10.24
C VAL A 50 16.89 -2.45 9.21
N SER A 51 17.99 -3.13 9.53
CA SER A 51 19.09 -3.35 8.60
C SER A 51 18.72 -4.36 7.51
N ALA A 52 19.43 -4.31 6.39
CA ALA A 52 19.29 -5.26 5.29
C ALA A 52 19.40 -6.72 5.79
N GLY A 53 18.47 -7.56 5.33
CA GLY A 53 18.30 -8.94 5.81
C GLY A 53 17.44 -9.09 7.05
N GLY A 54 17.08 -7.99 7.71
CA GLY A 54 16.12 -8.00 8.81
C GLY A 54 14.67 -8.06 8.30
N ILE A 55 13.74 -8.26 9.24
CA ILE A 55 12.31 -8.39 8.96
C ILE A 55 11.50 -7.60 9.98
N THR A 56 10.42 -6.96 9.52
CA THR A 56 9.38 -6.40 10.38
C THR A 56 8.08 -7.16 10.16
N ILE A 57 7.32 -7.38 11.23
CA ILE A 57 6.01 -8.04 11.16
C ILE A 57 4.99 -7.16 11.87
N HIS A 58 3.90 -6.87 11.20
CA HIS A 58 2.81 -6.10 11.78
C HIS A 58 1.45 -6.64 11.31
N HIS A 59 0.43 -6.36 12.08
CA HIS A 59 -0.94 -6.78 11.79
C HIS A 59 -1.47 -6.05 10.54
N GLY A 60 -2.25 -6.72 9.69
CA GLY A 60 -2.78 -6.12 8.44
C GLY A 60 -3.66 -4.87 8.66
N ARG A 61 -4.26 -4.72 9.83
CA ARG A 61 -5.02 -3.50 10.23
C ARG A 61 -4.15 -2.43 10.90
N MET A 62 -2.87 -2.68 11.08
CA MET A 62 -1.95 -1.65 11.59
C MET A 62 -1.91 -0.49 10.59
N VAL A 63 -2.25 0.71 11.06
CA VAL A 63 -2.09 1.90 10.24
C VAL A 63 -0.60 2.14 10.01
N HIS A 64 -0.23 2.22 8.75
CA HIS A 64 1.16 2.35 8.35
C HIS A 64 1.29 3.19 7.08
N GLY A 65 2.48 3.68 6.85
CA GLY A 65 2.85 4.43 5.66
C GLY A 65 4.35 4.68 5.65
N SER A 66 4.89 5.16 4.54
CA SER A 66 6.31 5.51 4.46
C SER A 66 6.47 7.01 4.27
N ARG A 67 7.49 7.58 4.88
CA ARG A 67 7.92 8.94 4.56
C ARG A 67 8.61 8.96 3.19
N PRO A 68 8.66 10.09 2.50
CA PRO A 68 9.45 10.22 1.28
C PRO A 68 10.93 9.88 1.54
N ASN A 69 11.56 9.26 0.56
CA ASN A 69 12.99 8.97 0.59
C ASN A 69 13.77 10.11 -0.07
N PHE A 70 14.49 10.87 0.71
CA PHE A 70 15.35 11.97 0.24
C PHE A 70 16.85 11.66 0.31
N SER A 71 17.22 10.43 0.73
CA SER A 71 18.63 10.05 0.92
C SER A 71 19.40 9.86 -0.39
N GLY A 72 18.71 9.72 -1.52
CA GLY A 72 19.32 9.31 -2.79
C GLY A 72 19.70 7.83 -2.88
N GLN A 73 19.48 7.05 -1.82
CA GLN A 73 19.73 5.61 -1.78
C GLN A 73 18.44 4.81 -2.01
N SER A 74 18.54 3.66 -2.65
CA SER A 74 17.41 2.77 -2.83
C SER A 74 16.96 2.16 -1.51
N ARG A 75 15.65 2.01 -1.33
CA ARG A 75 15.02 1.29 -0.22
C ARG A 75 14.06 0.24 -0.79
N ARG A 76 14.61 -0.86 -1.26
CA ARG A 76 13.83 -1.98 -1.79
C ARG A 76 13.39 -2.89 -0.65
N LEU A 77 12.13 -3.24 -0.63
CA LEU A 77 11.50 -4.11 0.36
C LEU A 77 10.84 -5.29 -0.35
N LEU A 78 10.90 -6.46 0.28
CA LEU A 78 10.06 -7.60 -0.08
C LEU A 78 8.85 -7.58 0.86
N LEU A 79 7.66 -7.40 0.29
CA LEU A 79 6.39 -7.46 1.03
C LEU A 79 5.80 -8.86 0.90
N ILE A 80 5.48 -9.47 2.04
CA ILE A 80 4.80 -10.76 2.11
C ILE A 80 3.53 -10.58 2.94
N GLU A 81 2.39 -10.75 2.31
CA GLU A 81 1.10 -10.70 2.99
C GLU A 81 0.63 -12.11 3.31
N LEU A 82 0.40 -12.35 4.60
CA LEU A 82 -0.14 -13.60 5.11
C LEU A 82 -1.51 -13.33 5.76
N ARG A 83 -2.40 -14.29 5.60
CA ARG A 83 -3.73 -14.25 6.23
C ARG A 83 -4.06 -15.59 6.89
N ALA A 84 -4.91 -15.55 7.89
CA ALA A 84 -5.49 -16.76 8.45
C ALA A 84 -6.44 -17.44 7.42
N THR A 85 -6.59 -18.75 7.49
CA THR A 85 -7.45 -19.50 6.56
C THR A 85 -8.93 -19.14 6.70
N ASP A 86 -9.33 -18.64 7.87
CA ASP A 86 -10.66 -18.12 8.18
C ASP A 86 -10.86 -16.62 7.86
N ALA A 87 -9.83 -15.93 7.36
CA ALA A 87 -9.93 -14.56 6.90
C ALA A 87 -10.19 -14.52 5.39
N TRP A 88 -11.44 -14.27 5.02
CA TRP A 88 -11.89 -14.28 3.63
C TRP A 88 -11.94 -12.86 3.04
N PRO A 89 -11.72 -12.70 1.72
CA PRO A 89 -11.86 -11.41 1.07
C PRO A 89 -13.32 -10.96 1.04
N LEU A 90 -13.58 -9.69 1.34
CA LEU A 90 -14.92 -9.10 1.33
C LEU A 90 -15.58 -9.11 -0.05
N VAL A 91 -14.78 -9.15 -1.10
CA VAL A 91 -15.25 -9.18 -2.49
C VAL A 91 -15.61 -10.58 -3.00
N GLY A 92 -15.52 -11.59 -2.10
CA GLY A 92 -15.81 -12.96 -2.42
C GLY A 92 -14.63 -13.75 -2.98
N ILE A 93 -14.89 -15.01 -3.30
CA ILE A 93 -13.92 -15.99 -3.80
C ILE A 93 -14.47 -16.54 -5.11
N SER A 94 -13.88 -16.17 -6.21
CA SER A 94 -14.30 -16.61 -7.54
C SER A 94 -13.81 -18.02 -7.91
N ASP A 95 -12.69 -18.45 -7.35
CA ASP A 95 -12.05 -19.73 -7.59
C ASP A 95 -11.60 -20.31 -6.24
N TRP A 96 -12.41 -21.22 -5.71
CA TRP A 96 -12.22 -21.82 -4.40
C TRP A 96 -10.98 -22.72 -4.33
N ASP A 97 -10.72 -23.48 -5.36
CA ASP A 97 -9.57 -24.38 -5.41
C ASP A 97 -8.26 -23.61 -5.46
N LYS A 98 -8.19 -22.59 -6.31
CA LYS A 98 -7.04 -21.68 -6.41
C LYS A 98 -6.82 -20.89 -5.12
N PHE A 99 -7.88 -20.50 -4.45
CA PHE A 99 -7.81 -19.80 -3.17
C PHE A 99 -7.20 -20.70 -2.10
N ASN A 100 -7.63 -21.95 -1.99
CA ASN A 100 -7.16 -22.91 -1.00
C ASN A 100 -5.77 -23.48 -1.33
N ALA A 101 -5.40 -23.59 -2.61
CA ALA A 101 -4.06 -24.01 -3.02
C ALA A 101 -2.94 -23.08 -2.49
N ARG A 102 -3.29 -21.88 -2.00
CA ARG A 102 -2.35 -20.93 -1.39
C ARG A 102 -2.13 -21.16 0.12
N ILE A 103 -2.78 -22.13 0.72
CA ILE A 103 -2.61 -22.45 2.14
C ILE A 103 -1.19 -23.00 2.35
N LEU A 104 -0.39 -22.27 3.11
CA LEU A 104 0.98 -22.67 3.46
C LEU A 104 0.97 -23.66 4.63
N ARG A 105 0.02 -23.50 5.55
CA ARG A 105 -0.11 -24.33 6.76
C ARG A 105 -1.55 -24.27 7.29
N GLY A 106 -2.00 -25.36 7.87
CA GLY A 106 -3.35 -25.51 8.44
C GLY A 106 -4.32 -26.22 7.52
N GLN A 107 -5.60 -26.07 7.78
CA GLN A 107 -6.70 -26.73 7.08
C GLN A 107 -7.54 -25.71 6.31
N ILE A 108 -8.24 -26.20 5.28
CA ILE A 108 -9.29 -25.43 4.61
C ILE A 108 -10.35 -25.03 5.64
N CYS A 109 -10.75 -23.77 5.64
CA CYS A 109 -11.81 -23.25 6.49
C CYS A 109 -13.03 -22.91 5.64
N TYR A 110 -14.21 -23.39 6.05
CA TYR A 110 -15.49 -23.13 5.39
C TYR A 110 -16.36 -22.11 6.15
N ALA A 111 -15.87 -21.62 7.29
CA ALA A 111 -16.54 -20.63 8.11
C ALA A 111 -15.63 -19.43 8.36
N PRO A 112 -15.92 -18.25 7.75
CA PRO A 112 -15.09 -17.08 7.98
C PRO A 112 -15.24 -16.59 9.41
N ARG A 113 -14.16 -16.07 9.96
CA ARG A 113 -14.18 -15.34 11.22
C ARG A 113 -14.70 -13.92 10.96
N LEU A 114 -15.78 -13.58 11.64
CA LEU A 114 -16.38 -12.24 11.54
C LEU A 114 -15.96 -11.39 12.74
N GLU A 115 -15.47 -10.20 12.47
CA GLU A 115 -15.17 -9.21 13.49
C GLU A 115 -16.29 -8.14 13.54
N LYS A 116 -16.57 -7.63 14.76
CA LYS A 116 -17.58 -6.57 14.96
C LYS A 116 -17.03 -5.19 14.65
N VAL A 117 -16.37 -5.05 13.51
CA VAL A 117 -15.81 -3.76 13.05
C VAL A 117 -16.48 -3.43 11.73
N PRO A 118 -17.17 -2.28 11.63
CA PRO A 118 -17.73 -1.83 10.36
C PRO A 118 -16.63 -1.68 9.30
N VAL A 119 -16.84 -2.31 8.14
CA VAL A 119 -15.93 -2.26 7.02
C VAL A 119 -16.71 -2.01 5.74
N ARG A 120 -16.25 -1.06 4.95
CA ARG A 120 -16.77 -0.82 3.60
C ARG A 120 -16.00 -1.70 2.60
N ILE A 121 -16.72 -2.32 1.66
CA ILE A 121 -16.05 -3.04 0.55
C ILE A 121 -15.21 -2.07 -0.29
N PRO A 122 -14.07 -2.53 -0.87
CA PRO A 122 -13.14 -1.67 -1.61
C PRO A 122 -13.60 -1.41 -3.05
N TYR A 123 -14.78 -0.83 -3.21
CA TYR A 123 -15.39 -0.51 -4.50
C TYR A 123 -16.09 0.85 -4.45
N PRO A 124 -16.28 1.51 -5.62
CA PRO A 124 -15.67 1.19 -6.92
C PRO A 124 -14.15 1.47 -6.95
N GLU A 125 -13.43 0.73 -7.77
CA GLU A 125 -12.01 0.99 -8.01
C GLU A 125 -11.81 2.29 -8.81
N PRO A 126 -10.62 2.95 -8.71
CA PRO A 126 -10.31 4.10 -9.55
C PRO A 126 -10.24 3.69 -11.03
N PRO A 127 -10.52 4.61 -11.97
CA PRO A 127 -10.55 4.32 -13.40
C PRO A 127 -9.23 3.76 -13.96
N THR A 128 -8.13 4.07 -13.30
CA THR A 128 -6.80 3.55 -13.60
C THR A 128 -6.26 2.84 -12.35
N SER A 129 -6.20 1.52 -12.38
CA SER A 129 -5.72 0.68 -11.28
C SER A 129 -4.63 -0.27 -11.76
N GLY A 130 -3.45 0.26 -12.05
CA GLY A 130 -2.26 -0.55 -12.35
C GLY A 130 -1.43 -0.86 -11.11
N SER A 131 -1.32 0.11 -10.21
CA SER A 131 -0.59 -0.02 -8.96
C SER A 131 -1.28 0.74 -7.83
N ILE A 132 -0.92 0.42 -6.58
CA ILE A 132 -1.40 1.16 -5.41
C ILE A 132 -1.10 2.66 -5.52
N PHE A 133 0.02 3.03 -6.12
CA PHE A 133 0.40 4.44 -6.32
C PHE A 133 -0.52 5.16 -7.31
N GLU A 134 -1.01 4.48 -8.32
CA GLU A 134 -1.97 5.05 -9.27
C GLU A 134 -3.33 5.31 -8.59
N GLY A 135 -3.82 4.36 -7.80
CA GLY A 135 -5.03 4.56 -7.00
C GLY A 135 -4.90 5.73 -6.01
N GLN A 136 -3.74 5.86 -5.35
CA GLN A 136 -3.48 6.93 -4.40
C GLN A 136 -3.46 8.34 -5.02
N GLN A 137 -3.27 8.48 -6.33
CA GLN A 137 -3.34 9.78 -7.01
C GLN A 137 -4.73 10.43 -6.93
N TYR A 138 -5.77 9.63 -6.77
CA TYR A 138 -7.15 10.12 -6.60
C TYR A 138 -7.47 10.53 -5.16
N ALA A 139 -6.60 10.24 -4.19
CA ALA A 139 -6.83 10.61 -2.81
C ALA A 139 -6.74 12.13 -2.62
N THR A 140 -7.70 12.70 -1.90
CA THR A 140 -7.71 14.13 -1.54
C THR A 140 -6.86 14.42 -0.31
N ASN A 141 -6.71 13.45 0.59
CA ASN A 141 -5.89 13.57 1.79
C ASN A 141 -4.44 13.14 1.52
N LYS A 142 -3.59 14.08 1.18
CA LYS A 142 -2.15 13.85 0.89
C LYS A 142 -1.26 14.14 2.10
N ARG A 143 -1.66 13.77 3.31
CA ARG A 143 -0.91 14.08 4.54
C ARG A 143 0.55 13.62 4.54
N LEU A 144 0.90 12.56 3.83
CA LEU A 144 2.28 12.10 3.70
C LEU A 144 3.11 12.92 2.70
N ALA A 145 2.48 13.77 1.89
CA ALA A 145 3.15 14.59 0.88
C ALA A 145 3.53 16.00 1.37
N THR A 146 3.04 16.43 2.51
CA THR A 146 3.23 17.80 3.00
C THR A 146 4.19 17.90 4.18
N SER A 147 5.45 17.55 3.97
CA SER A 147 6.53 18.30 4.61
C SER A 147 7.21 19.14 3.54
N SER A 148 6.77 20.36 3.44
CA SER A 148 7.38 21.51 2.81
C SER A 148 8.72 21.30 2.08
N VAL A 149 8.71 20.91 0.84
CA VAL A 149 9.58 21.43 -0.21
C VAL A 149 8.82 21.29 -1.52
N ASP A 150 8.31 22.40 -2.04
CA ASP A 150 7.90 22.53 -3.43
C ASP A 150 9.09 22.19 -4.33
N ARG A 151 9.17 20.97 -4.80
CA ARG A 151 9.99 20.59 -5.94
C ARG A 151 9.04 20.21 -7.04
N GLU A 152 9.03 21.02 -8.09
CA GLU A 152 8.38 20.70 -9.36
C GLU A 152 8.72 19.25 -9.77
N PRO A 153 7.77 18.53 -10.37
CA PRO A 153 8.04 17.20 -10.89
C PRO A 153 9.07 17.34 -12.01
N THR A 154 10.28 16.92 -11.74
CA THR A 154 11.29 16.77 -12.80
C THR A 154 10.75 15.73 -13.77
N SER A 155 10.36 16.18 -14.95
CA SER A 155 9.76 15.36 -16.01
C SER A 155 10.76 14.28 -16.44
N ILE A 156 10.51 13.04 -16.04
CA ILE A 156 11.20 11.85 -16.56
C ILE A 156 10.72 11.49 -17.99
N ALA A 157 9.91 12.32 -18.60
CA ALA A 157 9.36 12.12 -19.94
C ALA A 157 10.30 12.47 -21.10
N ALA A 158 11.57 12.83 -20.88
CA ALA A 158 12.46 13.31 -21.93
C ALA A 158 13.68 12.43 -22.25
N ARG A 159 13.63 11.13 -22.00
CA ARG A 159 14.70 10.21 -22.43
C ARG A 159 14.19 8.90 -23.02
N CYS A 160 13.24 8.99 -23.93
CA CYS A 160 12.94 7.87 -24.84
C CYS A 160 12.50 8.46 -26.19
N GLY A 161 13.47 8.92 -26.97
CA GLY A 161 13.24 9.44 -28.30
C GLY A 161 14.56 9.63 -29.01
N SER A 162 14.97 8.60 -29.69
CA SER A 162 15.71 8.58 -30.97
C SER A 162 16.49 7.26 -31.13
N ALA A 163 15.80 6.20 -31.50
CA ALA A 163 16.43 5.13 -32.24
C ALA A 163 16.05 5.36 -33.71
N GLN A 164 17.06 5.73 -34.48
CA GLN A 164 16.98 5.96 -35.91
C GLN A 164 16.56 4.69 -36.64
N GLU A 165 15.56 4.83 -37.49
CA GLU A 165 15.33 3.92 -38.62
C GLU A 165 16.55 3.99 -39.55
N SER A 166 17.31 2.93 -39.62
CA SER A 166 18.22 2.66 -40.74
C SER A 166 17.52 1.77 -41.75
N SER A 167 17.12 2.39 -42.84
CA SER A 167 16.71 1.70 -44.09
C SER A 167 17.79 0.79 -44.59
N VAL A 168 17.47 -0.48 -44.80
CA VAL A 168 18.24 -1.36 -45.69
C VAL A 168 17.42 -1.51 -46.99
N LYS A 169 17.96 -0.95 -48.06
CA LYS A 169 17.61 -1.30 -49.44
C LYS A 169 18.44 -2.51 -49.81
N GLU A 170 17.82 -3.43 -50.47
CA GLU A 170 18.06 -4.48 -51.43
C GLU A 170 17.59 -5.84 -50.99
#